data_f8a93280d4f36cc7c6b1838c0bac220b
#
_entry.id   f8a93280d4f36cc7c6b1838c0bac220b
#
_cell.length_a   1.000
_cell.length_b   1.000
_cell.length_c   1.000
_cell.angle_alpha   90.00
_cell.angle_beta   90.00
_cell.angle_gamma   90.00
#
_symmetry.space_group_name_H-M   'P 1'
#
loop_
_entity.id
_entity.type
_entity.pdbx_description
1 polymer ?
#
loop_
_entity_poly.entity_id
_entity_poly.type
_entity_poly.pdbx_seq_one_letter_code
_entity_poly.pdbx_strand_id
1 'polypeptide(L)'
;MKRWITWEDLIDVYVKLHQRGIRFLLSKLTFNSTKKSISAFDASLGGTSNWWEIPLIKERWNRMITGDSQIDFKSYFINKYLSGAQSPLRVLSLGSGYCQHELVLASCPLFREIVCLDINQGNLDEAAAQAKEKGLHNLSFCCKSIEQYDFASERFDMVMFNNSLHHFRDVRTLLGKKIKQCLKPEGMLLINEYVGATRFQFSRMQIQAINKAIRLIDKPYRRRYKTSLYKKRYYGTGWLRVFLADPSEAVDSANIMPA
;
A
#
# COMPACT_ATOMS: atom_id res chain seq x y z
N MET A 1 12.38 -19.71 -10.96
CA MET A 1 13.64 -20.03 -10.24
C MET A 1 13.76 -19.05 -9.07
N LYS A 2 13.73 -19.54 -7.83
CA LYS A 2 13.86 -18.73 -6.62
C LYS A 2 15.26 -18.11 -6.55
N ARG A 3 15.37 -16.78 -6.44
CA ARG A 3 16.64 -16.08 -6.25
C ARG A 3 16.82 -15.79 -4.77
N TRP A 4 17.84 -16.36 -4.14
CA TRP A 4 18.07 -16.15 -2.72
C TRP A 4 18.75 -14.82 -2.44
N ILE A 5 19.82 -14.50 -3.13
CA ILE A 5 20.57 -13.26 -3.02
C ILE A 5 20.89 -12.77 -4.44
N THR A 6 20.73 -11.49 -4.69
CA THR A 6 21.10 -10.83 -5.95
C THR A 6 22.00 -9.63 -5.68
N TRP A 7 22.67 -9.15 -6.70
CA TRP A 7 23.41 -7.89 -6.62
C TRP A 7 22.49 -6.71 -6.28
N GLU A 8 21.22 -6.74 -6.69
CA GLU A 8 20.25 -5.69 -6.33
C GLU A 8 20.00 -5.67 -4.83
N ASP A 9 19.93 -6.81 -4.17
CA ASP A 9 19.75 -6.88 -2.71
C ASP A 9 20.92 -6.22 -1.97
N LEU A 10 22.16 -6.49 -2.39
CA LEU A 10 23.35 -5.87 -1.79
C LEU A 10 23.39 -4.36 -2.03
N ILE A 11 23.06 -3.93 -3.24
CA ILE A 11 22.96 -2.51 -3.58
C ILE A 11 21.86 -1.83 -2.74
N ASP A 12 20.71 -2.47 -2.57
CA ASP A 12 19.61 -1.94 -1.78
C ASP A 12 19.97 -1.81 -0.29
N VAL A 13 20.68 -2.78 0.27
CA VAL A 13 21.22 -2.70 1.64
C VAL A 13 22.17 -1.51 1.78
N TYR A 14 23.11 -1.36 0.86
CA TYR A 14 24.05 -0.23 0.83
C TYR A 14 23.31 1.11 0.74
N VAL A 15 22.37 1.24 -0.20
CA VAL A 15 21.58 2.46 -0.40
C VAL A 15 20.76 2.80 0.85
N LYS A 16 20.09 1.82 1.45
CA LYS A 16 19.30 2.00 2.68
C LYS A 16 20.17 2.41 3.87
N LEU A 17 21.38 1.85 3.98
CA LEU A 17 22.35 2.27 5.00
C LEU A 17 22.66 3.77 4.89
N HIS A 18 22.89 4.25 3.67
CA HIS A 18 23.19 5.68 3.41
C HIS A 18 21.95 6.59 3.56
N GLN A 19 20.78 6.10 3.25
CA GLN A 19 19.55 6.87 3.34
C GLN A 19 19.00 6.99 4.77
N ARG A 20 19.05 5.88 5.54
CA ARG A 20 18.37 5.71 6.83
C ARG A 20 19.28 5.38 8.01
N GLY A 21 20.58 5.19 7.74
CA GLY A 21 21.59 4.88 8.76
C GLY A 21 21.57 3.44 9.28
N ILE A 22 22.56 3.10 10.11
CA ILE A 22 22.74 1.75 10.65
C ILE A 22 21.60 1.32 11.60
N ARG A 23 21.01 2.27 12.33
CA ARG A 23 19.88 1.99 13.26
C ARG A 23 18.69 1.39 12.54
N PHE A 24 18.43 1.82 11.31
CA PHE A 24 17.39 1.24 10.47
C PHE A 24 17.67 -0.22 10.12
N LEU A 25 18.90 -0.57 9.76
CA LEU A 25 19.26 -1.97 9.49
C LEU A 25 19.17 -2.85 10.75
N LEU A 26 19.62 -2.33 11.89
CA LEU A 26 19.51 -3.04 13.17
C LEU A 26 18.05 -3.27 13.58
N SER A 27 17.15 -2.32 13.30
CA SER A 27 15.71 -2.49 13.57
C SER A 27 15.08 -3.64 12.76
N LYS A 28 15.67 -4.02 11.63
CA LYS A 28 15.22 -5.15 10.80
C LYS A 28 15.68 -6.52 11.31
N LEU A 29 16.66 -6.56 12.21
CA LEU A 29 17.11 -7.81 12.84
C LEU A 29 16.19 -8.28 13.98
N THR A 30 15.22 -7.48 14.38
CA THR A 30 14.22 -7.90 15.37
C THR A 30 13.35 -9.04 14.85
N PHE A 31 12.99 -9.98 15.72
CA PHE A 31 12.05 -11.06 15.40
C PHE A 31 10.58 -10.60 15.44
N ASN A 32 10.30 -9.40 15.92
CA ASN A 32 8.95 -8.86 15.98
C ASN A 32 8.53 -8.26 14.62
N SER A 33 7.60 -8.94 13.93
CA SER A 33 7.11 -8.54 12.61
C SER A 33 6.40 -7.18 12.63
N THR A 34 5.65 -6.87 13.67
CA THR A 34 4.95 -5.59 13.85
C THR A 34 5.94 -4.43 13.93
N LYS A 35 7.01 -4.56 14.74
CA LYS A 35 8.07 -3.54 14.82
C LYS A 35 8.78 -3.36 13.48
N LYS A 36 9.00 -4.44 12.71
CA LYS A 36 9.57 -4.36 11.36
C LYS A 36 8.69 -3.56 10.41
N SER A 37 7.39 -3.81 10.43
CA SER A 37 6.41 -3.08 9.60
C SER A 37 6.35 -1.61 9.99
N ILE A 38 6.18 -1.28 11.27
CA ILE A 38 6.16 0.12 11.76
C ILE A 38 7.43 0.86 11.29
N SER A 39 8.62 0.27 11.46
CA SER A 39 9.88 0.90 11.05
C SER A 39 10.05 1.04 9.53
N ALA A 40 9.32 0.26 8.73
CA ALA A 40 9.34 0.37 7.28
C ALA A 40 8.57 1.59 6.77
N PHE A 41 7.49 1.95 7.48
CA PHE A 41 6.53 2.99 7.09
C PHE A 41 6.61 4.26 7.95
N ASP A 42 7.69 4.45 8.71
CA ASP A 42 7.94 5.66 9.47
C ASP A 42 8.28 6.83 8.53
N ALA A 43 7.36 7.78 8.41
CA ALA A 43 7.49 8.96 7.55
C ALA A 43 8.55 9.95 8.00
N SER A 44 8.91 9.95 9.28
CA SER A 44 9.96 10.85 9.80
C SER A 44 11.29 10.70 9.09
N LEU A 45 11.44 9.67 8.26
CA LEU A 45 12.64 9.32 7.51
C LEU A 45 12.76 9.99 6.12
N GLY A 46 11.91 10.97 5.82
CA GLY A 46 12.00 11.84 4.64
C GLY A 46 11.39 11.24 3.38
N GLY A 47 10.59 12.05 2.70
CA GLY A 47 9.87 11.68 1.50
C GLY A 47 10.77 11.19 0.39
N THR A 48 10.49 10.01 -0.11
CA THR A 48 10.93 9.58 -1.43
C THR A 48 9.92 10.08 -2.43
N SER A 49 10.36 10.61 -3.60
CA SER A 49 9.44 10.95 -4.67
C SER A 49 8.57 9.74 -5.00
N ASN A 50 7.27 9.95 -4.88
CA ASN A 50 6.30 8.91 -5.14
C ASN A 50 6.06 8.84 -6.65
N TRP A 51 6.21 7.66 -7.24
CA TRP A 51 5.97 7.48 -8.67
C TRP A 51 4.49 7.75 -9.08
N TRP A 52 3.55 7.69 -8.13
CA TRP A 52 2.15 8.09 -8.33
C TRP A 52 1.97 9.59 -8.61
N GLU A 53 2.93 10.41 -8.26
CA GLU A 53 2.92 11.86 -8.50
C GLU A 53 3.38 12.22 -9.92
N ILE A 54 3.94 11.26 -10.66
CA ILE A 54 4.35 11.46 -12.06
C ILE A 54 3.09 11.49 -12.93
N PRO A 55 2.75 12.66 -13.59
CA PRO A 55 1.50 12.82 -14.31
C PRO A 55 1.24 11.72 -15.33
N LEU A 56 2.23 11.40 -16.16
CA LEU A 56 2.13 10.37 -17.19
C LEU A 56 1.79 8.99 -16.64
N ILE A 57 2.32 8.64 -15.46
CA ILE A 57 2.02 7.38 -14.79
C ILE A 57 0.60 7.40 -14.26
N LYS A 58 0.19 8.49 -13.60
CA LYS A 58 -1.17 8.68 -13.09
C LYS A 58 -2.21 8.58 -14.21
N GLU A 59 -2.01 9.29 -15.30
CA GLU A 59 -2.90 9.24 -16.48
C GLU A 59 -3.01 7.82 -17.06
N ARG A 60 -1.88 7.12 -17.19
CA ARG A 60 -1.88 5.73 -17.64
C ARG A 60 -2.68 4.81 -16.71
N TRP A 61 -2.50 4.95 -15.40
CA TRP A 61 -3.23 4.17 -14.41
C TRP A 61 -4.72 4.47 -14.45
N ASN A 62 -5.09 5.74 -14.46
CA ASN A 62 -6.49 6.14 -14.60
C ASN A 62 -7.11 5.48 -15.83
N ARG A 63 -6.46 5.60 -16.99
CA ARG A 63 -6.95 4.99 -18.25
C ARG A 63 -7.09 3.47 -18.13
N MET A 64 -6.16 2.79 -17.49
CA MET A 64 -6.23 1.34 -17.33
C MET A 64 -7.36 0.88 -16.39
N ILE A 65 -7.68 1.67 -15.38
CA ILE A 65 -8.71 1.33 -14.37
C ILE A 65 -10.09 1.80 -14.84
N THR A 66 -10.18 3.02 -15.36
CA THR A 66 -11.46 3.71 -15.60
C THR A 66 -11.83 3.82 -17.07
N GLY A 67 -10.87 3.63 -17.96
CA GLY A 67 -11.00 3.94 -19.40
C GLY A 67 -10.66 5.39 -19.75
N ASP A 68 -10.58 6.29 -18.75
CA ASP A 68 -10.30 7.71 -18.93
C ASP A 68 -9.04 8.12 -18.15
N SER A 69 -8.15 8.88 -18.76
CA SER A 69 -6.91 9.35 -18.16
C SER A 69 -7.11 10.39 -17.04
N GLN A 70 -8.25 11.08 -17.03
CA GLN A 70 -8.56 12.17 -16.10
C GLN A 70 -9.37 11.71 -14.88
N ILE A 71 -10.00 10.54 -14.95
CA ILE A 71 -10.85 10.01 -13.89
C ILE A 71 -10.02 9.07 -13.01
N ASP A 72 -9.81 9.45 -11.74
CA ASP A 72 -9.16 8.57 -10.78
C ASP A 72 -10.07 7.44 -10.28
N PHE A 73 -9.48 6.38 -9.73
CA PHE A 73 -10.21 5.18 -9.33
C PHE A 73 -11.29 5.45 -8.25
N LYS A 74 -11.09 6.44 -7.37
CA LYS A 74 -12.06 6.77 -6.31
C LYS A 74 -13.30 7.41 -6.91
N SER A 75 -13.09 8.42 -7.77
CA SER A 75 -14.18 9.08 -8.48
C SER A 75 -14.96 8.09 -9.35
N TYR A 76 -14.24 7.21 -10.05
CA TYR A 76 -14.86 6.16 -10.84
C TYR A 76 -15.67 5.19 -9.98
N PHE A 77 -15.11 4.73 -8.87
CA PHE A 77 -15.79 3.83 -7.93
C PHE A 77 -17.05 4.45 -7.37
N ILE A 78 -16.98 5.69 -6.87
CA ILE A 78 -18.13 6.42 -6.34
C ILE A 78 -19.22 6.53 -7.40
N ASN A 79 -18.88 7.02 -8.59
CA ASN A 79 -19.85 7.28 -9.64
C ASN A 79 -20.48 5.99 -10.18
N LYS A 80 -19.70 4.91 -10.28
CA LYS A 80 -20.19 3.67 -10.89
C LYS A 80 -20.94 2.77 -9.91
N TYR A 81 -20.48 2.68 -8.68
CA TYR A 81 -20.97 1.68 -7.74
C TYR A 81 -21.74 2.27 -6.54
N LEU A 82 -21.57 3.55 -6.25
CA LEU A 82 -22.21 4.19 -5.10
C LEU A 82 -23.25 5.23 -5.48
N SER A 83 -23.45 5.56 -6.76
CA SER A 83 -24.43 6.55 -7.23
C SER A 83 -25.87 6.23 -6.83
N GLY A 84 -26.19 4.97 -6.57
CA GLY A 84 -27.51 4.50 -6.12
C GLY A 84 -27.64 4.31 -4.60
N ALA A 85 -26.65 4.69 -3.81
CA ALA A 85 -26.69 4.51 -2.35
C ALA A 85 -27.83 5.32 -1.73
N GLN A 86 -28.75 4.63 -1.05
CA GLN A 86 -29.95 5.22 -0.45
C GLN A 86 -29.68 5.91 0.90
N SER A 87 -28.54 5.65 1.51
CA SER A 87 -28.14 6.21 2.80
C SER A 87 -26.64 6.40 2.87
N PRO A 88 -26.15 7.34 3.70
CA PRO A 88 -24.72 7.51 3.90
C PRO A 88 -24.04 6.25 4.45
N LEU A 89 -22.88 5.94 3.90
CA LEU A 89 -22.17 4.68 4.09
C LEU A 89 -21.21 4.71 5.29
N ARG A 90 -21.05 3.55 5.95
CA ARG A 90 -20.00 3.30 6.94
C ARG A 90 -18.88 2.47 6.29
N VAL A 91 -17.66 2.94 6.41
CA VAL A 91 -16.48 2.33 5.78
C VAL A 91 -15.46 1.89 6.83
N LEU A 92 -14.88 0.71 6.64
CA LEU A 92 -13.70 0.26 7.37
C LEU A 92 -12.51 0.24 6.41
N SER A 93 -11.48 1.03 6.68
CA SER A 93 -10.22 1.01 5.95
C SER A 93 -9.16 0.29 6.76
N LEU A 94 -8.54 -0.74 6.17
CA LEU A 94 -7.58 -1.63 6.82
C LEU A 94 -6.16 -1.39 6.29
N GLY A 95 -5.23 -1.10 7.23
CA GLY A 95 -3.87 -0.67 6.88
C GLY A 95 -3.88 0.71 6.22
N SER A 96 -4.60 1.65 6.83
CA SER A 96 -4.88 2.97 6.26
C SER A 96 -3.66 3.90 6.21
N GLY A 97 -2.59 3.58 6.94
CA GLY A 97 -1.37 4.40 6.99
C GLY A 97 -1.67 5.85 7.37
N TYR A 98 -1.27 6.80 6.51
CA TYR A 98 -1.55 8.24 6.67
C TYR A 98 -2.96 8.67 6.23
N CYS A 99 -3.84 7.75 5.94
CA CYS A 99 -5.24 7.98 5.55
C CYS A 99 -5.42 8.97 4.36
N GLN A 100 -4.47 9.04 3.42
CA GLN A 100 -4.55 10.00 2.31
C GLN A 100 -5.79 9.79 1.43
N HIS A 101 -6.23 8.56 1.25
CA HIS A 101 -7.42 8.22 0.48
C HIS A 101 -8.68 8.44 1.30
N GLU A 102 -8.66 8.10 2.57
CA GLU A 102 -9.76 8.25 3.52
C GLU A 102 -10.08 9.71 3.76
N LEU A 103 -9.08 10.59 3.87
CA LEU A 103 -9.26 12.05 3.95
C LEU A 103 -9.97 12.62 2.71
N VAL A 104 -9.70 12.08 1.52
CA VAL A 104 -10.41 12.48 0.29
C VAL A 104 -11.85 11.95 0.31
N LEU A 105 -12.05 10.67 0.69
CA LEU A 105 -13.39 10.08 0.75
C LEU A 105 -14.26 10.77 1.81
N ALA A 106 -13.68 11.14 2.96
CA ALA A 106 -14.40 11.82 4.04
C ALA A 106 -15.00 13.18 3.64
N SER A 107 -14.46 13.81 2.60
CA SER A 107 -15.04 15.05 2.04
C SER A 107 -16.31 14.79 1.22
N CYS A 108 -16.63 13.54 0.90
CA CYS A 108 -17.81 13.18 0.13
C CYS A 108 -18.97 12.89 1.09
N PRO A 109 -20.15 13.52 0.91
CA PRO A 109 -21.30 13.35 1.81
C PRO A 109 -21.89 11.93 1.80
N LEU A 110 -21.50 11.09 0.86
CA LEU A 110 -21.88 9.67 0.83
C LEU A 110 -21.31 8.86 2.01
N PHE A 111 -20.27 9.36 2.68
CA PHE A 111 -19.62 8.62 3.77
C PHE A 111 -19.93 9.30 5.11
N ARG A 112 -20.76 8.66 5.94
CA ARG A 112 -21.10 9.15 7.28
C ARG A 112 -20.03 8.86 8.32
N GLU A 113 -19.29 7.75 8.12
CA GLU A 113 -18.22 7.32 9.03
C GLU A 113 -17.19 6.48 8.27
N ILE A 114 -15.93 6.82 8.45
CA ILE A 114 -14.78 6.03 7.94
C ILE A 114 -13.90 5.69 9.13
N VAL A 115 -13.83 4.39 9.46
CA VAL A 115 -12.94 3.86 10.50
C VAL A 115 -11.61 3.49 9.85
N CYS A 116 -10.55 4.18 10.24
CA CYS A 116 -9.18 3.96 9.78
C CYS A 116 -8.43 3.07 10.78
N LEU A 117 -8.10 1.86 10.39
CA LEU A 117 -7.35 0.91 11.21
C LEU A 117 -5.91 0.79 10.72
N ASP A 118 -4.96 1.09 11.58
CA ASP A 118 -3.53 0.89 11.33
C ASP A 118 -2.80 0.49 12.61
N ILE A 119 -1.60 -0.07 12.48
CA ILE A 119 -0.73 -0.44 13.62
C ILE A 119 0.24 0.69 14.02
N ASN A 120 0.34 1.74 13.20
CA ASN A 120 1.25 2.86 13.43
C ASN A 120 0.50 4.08 13.96
N GLN A 121 0.59 4.30 15.27
CA GLN A 121 -0.04 5.43 15.95
C GLN A 121 0.40 6.77 15.36
N GLY A 122 1.69 6.94 15.05
CA GLY A 122 2.20 8.21 14.49
C GLY A 122 1.57 8.59 13.15
N ASN A 123 1.31 7.60 12.28
CA ASN A 123 0.63 7.84 11.02
C ASN A 123 -0.83 8.27 11.26
N LEU A 124 -1.50 7.63 12.22
CA LEU A 124 -2.88 7.97 12.57
C LEU A 124 -3.00 9.35 13.25
N ASP A 125 -2.03 9.73 14.08
CA ASP A 125 -1.99 11.05 14.73
C ASP A 125 -1.82 12.16 13.68
N GLU A 126 -0.96 11.94 12.69
CA GLU A 126 -0.79 12.88 11.58
C GLU A 126 -2.07 12.98 10.73
N ALA A 127 -2.71 11.84 10.43
CA ALA A 127 -3.98 11.82 9.71
C ALA A 127 -5.09 12.53 10.48
N ALA A 128 -5.14 12.37 11.81
CA ALA A 128 -6.11 13.06 12.67
C ALA A 128 -5.89 14.58 12.69
N ALA A 129 -4.63 15.04 12.70
CA ALA A 129 -4.31 16.45 12.60
C ALA A 129 -4.77 17.05 11.25
N GLN A 130 -4.51 16.35 10.14
CA GLN A 130 -4.96 16.75 8.80
C GLN A 130 -6.50 16.75 8.68
N ALA A 131 -7.18 15.76 9.28
CA ALA A 131 -8.65 15.72 9.32
C ALA A 131 -9.23 16.93 10.05
N LYS A 132 -8.66 17.27 11.20
CA LYS A 132 -9.05 18.45 11.99
C LYS A 132 -8.84 19.75 11.21
N GLU A 133 -7.68 19.90 10.56
CA GLU A 133 -7.37 21.09 9.74
C GLU A 133 -8.37 21.26 8.60
N LYS A 134 -8.82 20.16 7.99
CA LYS A 134 -9.80 20.15 6.90
C LYS A 134 -11.26 20.19 7.38
N GLY A 135 -11.53 20.22 8.69
CA GLY A 135 -12.88 20.19 9.23
C GLY A 135 -13.64 18.89 8.99
N LEU A 136 -12.94 17.78 8.85
CA LEU A 136 -13.54 16.45 8.63
C LEU A 136 -13.83 15.79 9.98
N HIS A 137 -15.12 15.50 10.25
CA HIS A 137 -15.57 14.95 11.54
C HIS A 137 -16.05 13.50 11.44
N ASN A 138 -16.05 12.92 10.26
CA ASN A 138 -16.55 11.57 9.98
C ASN A 138 -15.42 10.51 9.88
N LEU A 139 -14.23 10.81 10.39
CA LEU A 139 -13.09 9.89 10.48
C LEU A 139 -12.88 9.43 11.91
N SER A 140 -12.72 8.14 12.11
CA SER A 140 -12.32 7.53 13.39
C SER A 140 -11.01 6.77 13.20
N PHE A 141 -10.06 6.99 14.11
CA PHE A 141 -8.72 6.40 14.03
C PHE A 141 -8.55 5.32 15.09
N CYS A 142 -8.16 4.12 14.69
CA CYS A 142 -8.02 2.97 15.55
C CYS A 142 -6.63 2.33 15.40
N CYS A 143 -5.77 2.51 16.41
CA CYS A 143 -4.44 1.89 16.44
C CYS A 143 -4.52 0.49 17.03
N LYS A 144 -4.75 -0.50 16.18
CA LYS A 144 -4.80 -1.91 16.55
C LYS A 144 -4.27 -2.79 15.43
N SER A 145 -3.75 -3.96 15.77
CA SER A 145 -3.54 -4.98 14.75
C SER A 145 -4.87 -5.62 14.34
N ILE A 146 -4.87 -6.24 13.17
CA ILE A 146 -6.06 -6.93 12.64
C ILE A 146 -6.49 -8.12 13.50
N GLU A 147 -5.56 -8.67 14.29
CA GLU A 147 -5.85 -9.74 15.23
C GLU A 147 -6.59 -9.23 16.47
N GLN A 148 -6.37 -7.97 16.84
CA GLN A 148 -6.95 -7.31 18.03
C GLN A 148 -8.24 -6.54 17.71
N TYR A 149 -8.55 -6.35 16.41
CA TYR A 149 -9.76 -5.65 16.01
C TYR A 149 -10.97 -6.57 16.08
N ASP A 150 -12.04 -6.09 16.72
CA ASP A 150 -13.31 -6.81 16.80
C ASP A 150 -14.14 -6.58 15.53
N PHE A 151 -14.25 -7.60 14.71
CA PHE A 151 -15.06 -7.59 13.48
C PHE A 151 -16.51 -7.96 13.81
N ALA A 152 -17.30 -6.96 14.20
CA ALA A 152 -18.73 -7.15 14.43
C ALA A 152 -19.47 -7.50 13.12
N SER A 153 -20.36 -8.48 13.17
CA SER A 153 -21.18 -8.86 12.02
C SER A 153 -22.03 -7.70 11.50
N GLU A 154 -22.21 -7.62 10.18
CA GLU A 154 -23.12 -6.71 9.48
C GLU A 154 -22.95 -5.23 9.87
N ARG A 155 -21.70 -4.82 10.13
CA ARG A 155 -21.44 -3.48 10.66
C ARG A 155 -21.14 -2.43 9.58
N PHE A 156 -20.43 -2.78 8.50
CA PHE A 156 -19.93 -1.86 7.49
C PHE A 156 -20.63 -2.05 6.14
N ASP A 157 -20.89 -0.94 5.48
CA ASP A 157 -21.39 -0.92 4.11
C ASP A 157 -20.25 -1.17 3.10
N MET A 158 -19.01 -0.80 3.49
CA MET A 158 -17.82 -1.01 2.68
C MET A 158 -16.62 -1.34 3.54
N VAL A 159 -15.79 -2.27 3.07
CA VAL A 159 -14.43 -2.50 3.58
C VAL A 159 -13.43 -2.18 2.49
N MET A 160 -12.37 -1.46 2.83
CA MET A 160 -11.37 -1.00 1.87
C MET A 160 -9.96 -1.45 2.25
N PHE A 161 -9.21 -1.91 1.24
CA PHE A 161 -7.76 -2.09 1.27
C PHE A 161 -7.14 -1.26 0.14
N ASN A 162 -6.28 -0.33 0.51
CA ASN A 162 -5.57 0.48 -0.48
C ASN A 162 -4.06 0.31 -0.32
N ASN A 163 -3.44 -0.48 -1.19
CA ASN A 163 -2.03 -0.88 -1.11
C ASN A 163 -1.63 -1.42 0.27
N SER A 164 -2.50 -2.18 0.89
CA SER A 164 -2.31 -2.68 2.26
C SER A 164 -2.58 -4.17 2.42
N LEU A 165 -3.35 -4.80 1.52
CA LEU A 165 -3.73 -6.21 1.63
C LEU A 165 -2.51 -7.14 1.64
N HIS A 166 -1.43 -6.77 0.96
CA HIS A 166 -0.19 -7.54 0.93
C HIS A 166 0.57 -7.57 2.27
N HIS A 167 0.21 -6.75 3.25
CA HIS A 167 0.79 -6.79 4.59
C HIS A 167 0.17 -7.86 5.48
N PHE A 168 -0.98 -8.41 5.10
CA PHE A 168 -1.67 -9.43 5.88
C PHE A 168 -1.26 -10.83 5.46
N ARG A 169 -0.94 -11.70 6.44
CA ARG A 169 -0.34 -13.01 6.18
C ARG A 169 -1.30 -14.01 5.59
N ASP A 170 -2.51 -14.07 6.13
CA ASP A 170 -3.56 -15.02 5.73
C ASP A 170 -4.73 -14.27 5.10
N VAL A 171 -4.50 -13.82 3.87
CA VAL A 171 -5.49 -13.06 3.09
C VAL A 171 -6.78 -13.85 2.91
N ARG A 172 -6.69 -15.17 2.69
CA ARG A 172 -7.87 -16.03 2.48
C ARG A 172 -8.76 -16.06 3.72
N THR A 173 -8.21 -16.32 4.89
CA THR A 173 -8.98 -16.30 6.15
C THR A 173 -9.47 -14.89 6.47
N LEU A 174 -8.65 -13.87 6.22
CA LEU A 174 -9.05 -12.49 6.43
C LEU A 174 -10.29 -12.14 5.60
N LEU A 175 -10.24 -12.32 4.29
CA LEU A 175 -11.35 -11.99 3.39
C LEU A 175 -12.55 -12.91 3.57
N GLY A 176 -12.32 -14.23 3.61
CA GLY A 176 -13.38 -15.23 3.63
C GLY A 176 -14.13 -15.36 4.97
N LYS A 177 -13.51 -14.91 6.08
CA LYS A 177 -14.15 -14.97 7.40
C LYS A 177 -14.35 -13.58 8.00
N LYS A 178 -13.28 -12.90 8.38
CA LYS A 178 -13.38 -11.65 9.15
C LYS A 178 -14.08 -10.53 8.36
N ILE A 179 -13.67 -10.31 7.12
CA ILE A 179 -14.27 -9.25 6.29
C ILE A 179 -15.70 -9.59 5.92
N LYS A 180 -15.95 -10.85 5.54
CA LYS A 180 -17.30 -11.31 5.22
C LYS A 180 -18.27 -11.17 6.40
N GLN A 181 -17.80 -11.37 7.64
CA GLN A 181 -18.63 -11.19 8.84
C GLN A 181 -18.91 -9.73 9.18
N CYS A 182 -17.99 -8.82 8.91
CA CYS A 182 -18.17 -7.40 9.25
C CYS A 182 -18.86 -6.60 8.15
N LEU A 183 -18.99 -7.13 6.94
CA LEU A 183 -19.79 -6.53 5.89
C LEU A 183 -21.28 -6.80 6.13
N LYS A 184 -22.09 -5.79 5.85
CA LYS A 184 -23.55 -5.95 5.75
C LYS A 184 -23.90 -6.85 4.55
N PRO A 185 -25.12 -7.42 4.50
CA PRO A 185 -25.66 -7.93 3.25
C PRO A 185 -25.56 -6.84 2.17
N GLU A 186 -25.17 -7.20 0.95
CA GLU A 186 -24.90 -6.27 -0.17
C GLU A 186 -23.74 -5.27 0.10
N GLY A 187 -23.01 -5.43 1.18
CA GLY A 187 -21.81 -4.64 1.48
C GLY A 187 -20.69 -4.90 0.48
N MET A 188 -19.86 -3.90 0.24
CA MET A 188 -18.83 -3.93 -0.81
C MET A 188 -17.42 -4.06 -0.25
N LEU A 189 -16.59 -4.84 -0.97
CA LEU A 189 -15.16 -4.94 -0.73
C LEU A 189 -14.40 -4.21 -1.84
N LEU A 190 -13.70 -3.13 -1.48
CA LEU A 190 -12.85 -2.37 -2.39
C LEU A 190 -11.39 -2.72 -2.15
N ILE A 191 -10.74 -3.30 -3.15
CA ILE A 191 -9.30 -3.62 -3.12
C ILE A 191 -8.60 -2.85 -4.24
N ASN A 192 -7.73 -1.92 -3.87
CA ASN A 192 -6.77 -1.29 -4.76
C ASN A 192 -5.37 -1.79 -4.40
N GLU A 193 -4.86 -2.77 -5.16
CA GLU A 193 -3.66 -3.51 -4.80
C GLU A 193 -2.82 -3.89 -6.02
N TYR A 194 -1.52 -4.01 -5.81
CA TYR A 194 -0.66 -4.66 -6.78
C TYR A 194 -0.84 -6.17 -6.71
N VAL A 195 -1.47 -6.73 -7.73
CA VAL A 195 -1.67 -8.16 -7.87
C VAL A 195 -0.67 -8.70 -8.89
N GLY A 196 0.20 -9.60 -8.48
CA GLY A 196 1.25 -10.08 -9.37
C GLY A 196 2.06 -11.24 -8.81
N ALA A 197 3.30 -11.33 -9.25
CA ALA A 197 4.20 -12.39 -8.81
C ALA A 197 4.51 -12.27 -7.32
N THR A 198 4.35 -13.35 -6.58
CA THR A 198 4.73 -13.47 -5.18
C THR A 198 6.15 -12.93 -4.96
N ARG A 199 6.35 -12.09 -3.93
CA ARG A 199 7.65 -11.53 -3.52
C ARG A 199 8.31 -10.61 -4.53
N PHE A 200 7.55 -9.98 -5.44
CA PHE A 200 8.11 -9.14 -6.50
C PHE A 200 9.26 -9.78 -7.29
N GLN A 201 9.24 -11.09 -7.45
CA GLN A 201 10.22 -11.81 -8.23
C GLN A 201 9.86 -11.79 -9.72
N PHE A 202 10.21 -10.70 -10.36
CA PHE A 202 9.95 -10.50 -11.79
C PHE A 202 10.56 -11.60 -12.66
N SER A 203 9.87 -11.94 -13.73
CA SER A 203 10.35 -12.89 -14.74
C SER A 203 11.61 -12.35 -15.46
N ARG A 204 12.33 -13.24 -16.15
CA ARG A 204 13.49 -12.82 -16.97
C ARG A 204 13.08 -11.77 -18.02
N MET A 205 11.93 -11.93 -18.65
CA MET A 205 11.41 -11.02 -19.65
C MET A 205 11.12 -9.62 -19.05
N GLN A 206 10.50 -9.56 -17.88
CA GLN A 206 10.27 -8.30 -17.17
C GLN A 206 11.60 -7.61 -16.80
N ILE A 207 12.58 -8.35 -16.30
CA ILE A 207 13.92 -7.80 -15.99
C ILE A 207 14.60 -7.26 -17.27
N GLN A 208 14.47 -7.95 -18.39
CA GLN A 208 15.00 -7.46 -19.68
C GLN A 208 14.29 -6.17 -20.11
N ALA A 209 12.96 -6.09 -19.98
CA ALA A 209 12.19 -4.89 -20.30
C ALA A 209 12.62 -3.72 -19.40
N ILE A 210 12.75 -3.94 -18.07
CA ILE A 210 13.26 -2.94 -17.12
C ILE A 210 14.65 -2.45 -17.55
N ASN A 211 15.54 -3.36 -17.93
CA ASN A 211 16.89 -3.00 -18.34
C ASN A 211 16.94 -2.24 -19.68
N LYS A 212 16.03 -2.52 -20.60
CA LYS A 212 15.86 -1.71 -21.81
C LYS A 212 15.41 -0.30 -21.45
N ALA A 213 14.39 -0.16 -20.58
CA ALA A 213 13.89 1.12 -20.12
C ALA A 213 14.96 1.96 -19.39
N ILE A 214 15.77 1.34 -18.52
CA ILE A 214 16.87 2.05 -17.83
C ILE A 214 17.86 2.69 -18.81
N ARG A 215 18.11 2.09 -19.96
CA ARG A 215 19.04 2.63 -20.97
C ARG A 215 18.51 3.89 -21.65
N LEU A 216 17.18 4.06 -21.68
CA LEU A 216 16.52 5.24 -22.27
C LEU A 216 16.50 6.44 -21.33
N ILE A 217 16.85 6.25 -20.06
CA ILE A 217 16.89 7.32 -19.05
C ILE A 217 18.30 7.90 -19.02
N ASP A 218 18.42 9.23 -19.07
CA ASP A 218 19.71 9.91 -19.01
C ASP A 218 20.41 9.70 -17.67
N LYS A 219 21.74 9.67 -17.70
CA LYS A 219 22.59 9.34 -16.55
C LYS A 219 22.24 10.13 -15.28
N PRO A 220 22.01 11.46 -15.29
CA PRO A 220 21.67 12.21 -14.08
C PRO A 220 20.44 11.66 -13.34
N TYR A 221 19.40 11.26 -14.09
CA TYR A 221 18.14 10.72 -13.52
C TYR A 221 18.23 9.28 -13.02
N ARG A 222 19.36 8.60 -13.27
CA ARG A 222 19.62 7.25 -12.77
C ARG A 222 20.36 7.23 -11.43
N ARG A 223 20.68 8.41 -10.85
CA ARG A 223 21.36 8.50 -9.56
C ARG A 223 20.46 7.99 -8.43
N ARG A 224 20.99 7.11 -7.59
CA ARG A 224 20.29 6.62 -6.39
C ARG A 224 20.38 7.71 -5.31
N TYR A 225 19.21 8.07 -4.77
CA TYR A 225 19.06 9.16 -3.79
C TYR A 225 20.03 9.02 -2.62
N LYS A 226 20.66 10.13 -2.21
CA LYS A 226 21.67 10.22 -1.14
C LYS A 226 22.90 9.31 -1.35
N THR A 227 23.20 8.89 -2.57
CA THR A 227 24.40 8.11 -2.88
C THR A 227 25.12 8.64 -4.11
N SER A 228 26.37 8.20 -4.33
CA SER A 228 27.11 8.42 -5.58
C SER A 228 26.81 7.37 -6.66
N LEU A 229 25.96 6.39 -6.36
CA LEU A 229 25.69 5.30 -7.27
C LEU A 229 24.64 5.66 -8.32
N TYR A 230 24.89 5.19 -9.56
CA TYR A 230 23.96 5.30 -10.67
C TYR A 230 23.38 3.93 -11.01
N LYS A 231 22.07 3.85 -11.21
CA LYS A 231 21.39 2.62 -11.65
C LYS A 231 21.76 2.32 -13.10
N LYS A 232 22.70 1.40 -13.30
CA LYS A 232 23.15 0.94 -14.64
C LYS A 232 22.29 -0.21 -15.14
N ARG A 233 21.88 -1.07 -14.24
CA ARG A 233 21.14 -2.30 -14.51
C ARG A 233 20.31 -2.68 -13.30
N TYR A 234 19.25 -3.43 -13.53
CA TYR A 234 18.45 -4.11 -12.52
C TYR A 234 18.70 -5.62 -12.60
N TYR A 235 19.07 -6.23 -11.49
CA TYR A 235 19.43 -7.65 -11.41
C TYR A 235 18.27 -8.56 -10.97
N GLY A 236 17.15 -7.96 -10.63
CA GLY A 236 16.01 -8.63 -10.02
C GLY A 236 16.15 -8.73 -8.51
N THR A 237 15.04 -8.83 -7.83
CA THR A 237 14.95 -8.92 -6.36
C THR A 237 15.27 -10.34 -5.90
N GLY A 238 16.09 -10.47 -4.86
CA GLY A 238 16.33 -11.70 -4.13
C GLY A 238 15.52 -11.78 -2.83
N TRP A 239 15.68 -12.89 -2.13
CA TRP A 239 14.99 -13.13 -0.86
C TRP A 239 15.52 -12.27 0.29
N LEU A 240 16.81 -11.90 0.22
CA LEU A 240 17.44 -11.04 1.23
C LEU A 240 16.74 -9.68 1.36
N ARG A 241 16.29 -9.10 0.26
CA ARG A 241 15.51 -7.85 0.28
C ARG A 241 14.20 -8.03 1.04
N VAL A 242 13.47 -9.10 0.78
CA VAL A 242 12.21 -9.41 1.48
C VAL A 242 12.45 -9.54 2.99
N PHE A 243 13.54 -10.21 3.36
CA PHE A 243 13.89 -10.42 4.77
C PHE A 243 14.30 -9.13 5.50
N LEU A 244 15.13 -8.29 4.85
CA LEU A 244 15.75 -7.12 5.49
C LEU A 244 15.00 -5.81 5.28
N ALA A 245 14.27 -5.68 4.19
CA ALA A 245 13.74 -4.38 3.80
C ALA A 245 12.24 -4.26 3.92
N ASP A 246 11.51 -5.24 3.40
CA ASP A 246 10.06 -5.25 3.36
C ASP A 246 9.59 -6.69 3.38
N PRO A 247 9.05 -7.17 4.53
CA PRO A 247 8.49 -8.51 4.64
C PRO A 247 7.16 -8.65 3.89
N SER A 248 6.58 -7.54 3.40
CA SER A 248 5.34 -7.60 2.63
C SER A 248 5.57 -8.17 1.24
N GLU A 249 4.66 -9.02 0.83
CA GLU A 249 4.70 -9.70 -0.46
C GLU A 249 3.55 -9.19 -1.33
N ALA A 250 3.74 -9.19 -2.64
CA ALA A 250 2.64 -8.95 -3.55
C ALA A 250 1.55 -10.00 -3.36
N VAL A 251 0.30 -9.57 -3.40
CA VAL A 251 -0.84 -10.47 -3.30
C VAL A 251 -0.99 -11.25 -4.61
N ASP A 252 -1.09 -12.56 -4.51
CA ASP A 252 -1.44 -13.42 -5.63
C ASP A 252 -2.95 -13.38 -5.85
N SER A 253 -3.39 -13.26 -7.10
CA SER A 253 -4.82 -13.28 -7.46
C SER A 253 -5.54 -14.55 -6.96
N ALA A 254 -4.83 -15.68 -6.91
CA ALA A 254 -5.36 -16.93 -6.37
C ALA A 254 -5.69 -16.87 -4.87
N ASN A 255 -5.16 -15.92 -4.13
CA ASN A 255 -5.48 -15.71 -2.72
C ASN A 255 -6.66 -14.75 -2.50
N ILE A 256 -7.05 -13.99 -3.53
CA ILE A 256 -8.17 -13.04 -3.48
C ILE A 256 -9.45 -13.66 -4.01
N MET A 257 -9.40 -14.24 -5.21
CA MET A 257 -10.60 -14.70 -5.95
C MET A 257 -11.37 -15.87 -5.34
N PRO A 258 -10.77 -16.82 -4.60
CA PRO A 258 -11.51 -17.91 -3.97
C PRO A 258 -12.08 -17.57 -2.60
N ALA A 259 -11.95 -16.35 -2.14
CA ALA A 259 -12.55 -15.89 -0.89
C ALA A 259 -13.97 -15.37 -1.14
#